data_502f6fb08e9a282fd75db6c9c64c26df
#
_entry.id   502f6fb08e9a282fd75db6c9c64c26df
#
_cell.length_a   1.000
_cell.length_b   1.000
_cell.length_c   1.000
_cell.angle_alpha   90.00
_cell.angle_beta   90.00
_cell.angle_gamma   90.00
#
_symmetry.space_group_name_H-M   'P 1'
#
loop_
_entity.id
_entity.type
_entity.pdbx_description
1 polymer ?
#
loop_
_entity_poly.entity_id
_entity_poly.type
_entity_poly.pdbx_seq_one_letter_code
_entity_poly.pdbx_strand_id
1 'polypeptide(L)'
;MRRRTWIRSLTVLLAAATATAPALTATATAQTPATADRAAAPAKRPLPLEKLYDNRAVSDDAKPDAADFDGAGRSLSAQDLKAAGWSPGARLDLDAAPLRWPDRAPGRPDNVRADGQRVRVEGRGNALSFLVAATSPHGPGDTVSGEGTLHYRDGSRSHYTLTAGDWRGGPLATKAVALPHLNTRQGDQVGEKARIYAVTVPLERGRTLASVTLPKDPGTGADLHVFDIAPRPESTGWTGTWAASTGGYTGVGLWQDQTLRLVVHTSVGGPKARIRLENTFAAQPVRIGHASLAVQQDGATAKGRPVPLTFDGGRAGTRIPAGARAVSDPVGFDVPQDSNLLVSIHLPEPVSAAPVHSKALQRSYLSEGGSGNRTGDTAGGAFTRSLSMWPFLTGVDVQGGPGSIVALGDSITDGVRSTQGANRRWPDVLADRLLHQHDQNAVPRLGVLNHGISANRVASDRYPGDGISTDTAGVSAQHRLERDVLAQTNARTVVLFEGINDVRWGATAEEVITGMRAIASRARARGLRVVAATITPCEGYKDCTADVDARRQKVNAFVRESGGYFDAVLDFDKVVRDPGHPARMLPAYDSGDHLHPGDAGLKALGESIDLRALTG
;
A
#
# COMPACT_ATOMS: atom_id res chain seq x y z
N MET A 1 -52.42 -42.44 4.09
CA MET A 1 -51.76 -43.72 4.48
C MET A 1 -50.65 -43.45 5.46
N ARG A 2 -50.75 -44.11 6.59
CA ARG A 2 -49.90 -44.07 7.78
C ARG A 2 -48.51 -44.65 7.53
N ARG A 3 -47.47 -44.14 8.25
CA ARG A 3 -46.59 -44.82 9.23
C ARG A 3 -45.35 -43.94 9.47
N ARG A 4 -45.18 -43.41 10.63
CA ARG A 4 -44.61 -43.80 11.96
C ARG A 4 -43.11 -43.69 12.06
N THR A 5 -42.71 -42.66 12.79
CA THR A 5 -41.70 -42.47 13.88
C THR A 5 -40.76 -43.63 14.23
N TRP A 6 -39.49 -43.32 14.50
CA TRP A 6 -38.71 -43.83 15.63
C TRP A 6 -37.64 -42.83 16.09
N ILE A 7 -37.81 -42.41 17.35
CA ILE A 7 -36.84 -41.69 18.18
C ILE A 7 -35.98 -42.73 18.89
N ARG A 8 -34.67 -42.54 18.96
CA ARG A 8 -33.81 -43.19 19.96
C ARG A 8 -32.95 -42.18 20.68
N SER A 9 -33.30 -41.94 21.93
CA SER A 9 -32.50 -41.26 22.95
C SER A 9 -31.38 -42.20 23.42
N LEU A 10 -30.17 -41.67 23.58
CA LEU A 10 -29.08 -42.36 24.27
C LEU A 10 -28.65 -41.52 25.47
N THR A 11 -28.92 -42.03 26.65
CA THR A 11 -28.52 -41.53 27.96
C THR A 11 -27.10 -42.01 28.25
N VAL A 12 -26.18 -41.14 28.60
CA VAL A 12 -24.85 -41.52 29.11
C VAL A 12 -24.79 -41.26 30.61
N LEU A 13 -24.57 -42.33 31.36
CA LEU A 13 -24.34 -42.30 32.81
C LEU A 13 -22.89 -41.83 33.11
N LEU A 14 -22.77 -40.89 34.06
CA LEU A 14 -21.52 -40.59 34.76
C LEU A 14 -21.28 -41.65 35.86
N ALA A 15 -20.12 -42.29 35.84
CA ALA A 15 -19.61 -43.06 36.97
C ALA A 15 -18.34 -42.40 37.50
N ALA A 16 -18.38 -41.93 38.73
CA ALA A 16 -17.22 -41.44 39.47
C ALA A 16 -16.54 -42.63 40.17
N ALA A 17 -15.25 -42.81 39.93
CA ALA A 17 -14.43 -43.76 40.67
C ALA A 17 -13.30 -43.02 41.41
N THR A 18 -13.37 -43.04 42.72
CA THR A 18 -12.29 -42.63 43.65
C THR A 18 -11.31 -43.77 43.78
N ALA A 19 -10.01 -43.53 43.52
CA ALA A 19 -8.94 -44.47 43.80
C ALA A 19 -7.90 -43.80 44.71
N THR A 20 -7.71 -44.38 45.86
CA THR A 20 -6.70 -44.10 46.87
C THR A 20 -5.35 -44.66 46.43
N ALA A 21 -4.27 -43.89 46.56
CA ALA A 21 -2.91 -44.30 46.29
C ALA A 21 -2.21 -44.87 47.54
N PRO A 22 -1.38 -45.91 47.44
CA PRO A 22 -0.43 -46.27 48.47
C PRO A 22 0.94 -45.65 48.17
N ALA A 23 1.59 -45.13 49.20
CA ALA A 23 2.96 -44.61 49.17
C ALA A 23 3.96 -45.77 49.04
N LEU A 24 4.82 -45.70 48.03
CA LEU A 24 6.00 -46.53 47.90
C LEU A 24 7.24 -45.66 47.96
N THR A 25 8.03 -45.83 49.01
CA THR A 25 9.36 -45.31 49.17
C THR A 25 10.32 -46.02 48.19
N ALA A 26 10.89 -45.26 47.26
CA ALA A 26 11.97 -45.76 46.39
C ALA A 26 13.27 -45.05 46.71
N THR A 27 14.25 -45.83 47.09
CA THR A 27 15.64 -45.46 47.30
C THR A 27 16.28 -44.93 46.01
N ALA A 28 16.89 -43.75 46.10
CA ALA A 28 17.61 -43.12 45.00
C ALA A 28 18.96 -43.80 44.78
N THR A 29 19.16 -44.46 43.65
CA THR A 29 20.48 -44.76 43.09
C THR A 29 20.87 -43.63 42.13
N ALA A 30 21.98 -42.97 42.47
CA ALA A 30 22.54 -41.91 41.60
C ALA A 30 23.10 -42.55 40.32
N GLN A 31 22.44 -42.27 39.19
CA GLN A 31 23.01 -42.45 37.87
C GLN A 31 23.59 -41.12 37.39
N THR A 32 24.87 -41.09 37.13
CA THR A 32 25.58 -40.00 36.47
C THR A 32 25.00 -39.79 35.07
N PRO A 33 24.62 -38.56 34.68
CA PRO A 33 24.21 -38.32 33.31
C PRO A 33 25.46 -38.23 32.42
N ALA A 34 25.58 -39.14 31.48
CA ALA A 34 26.48 -38.97 30.35
C ALA A 34 25.86 -37.91 29.42
N THR A 35 26.21 -36.67 29.64
CA THR A 35 25.98 -35.59 28.66
C THR A 35 26.96 -35.75 27.52
N ALA A 36 26.58 -36.46 26.50
CA ALA A 36 27.16 -36.26 25.19
C ALA A 36 26.69 -34.90 24.67
N ASP A 37 27.50 -33.91 24.91
CA ASP A 37 27.40 -32.59 24.29
C ASP A 37 27.60 -32.80 22.78
N ARG A 38 26.46 -32.99 22.08
CA ARG A 38 26.45 -32.96 20.61
C ARG A 38 26.67 -31.51 20.24
N ALA A 39 27.95 -31.14 20.08
CA ALA A 39 28.34 -29.83 19.57
C ALA A 39 27.48 -29.53 18.35
N ALA A 40 26.60 -28.55 18.48
CA ALA A 40 25.79 -28.08 17.37
C ALA A 40 26.76 -27.72 16.25
N ALA A 41 26.57 -28.30 15.07
CA ALA A 41 27.36 -27.97 13.90
C ALA A 41 27.42 -26.45 13.77
N PRO A 42 28.59 -25.85 13.50
CA PRO A 42 28.71 -24.40 13.45
C PRO A 42 27.69 -23.85 12.45
N ALA A 43 26.83 -22.95 12.92
CA ALA A 43 25.77 -22.35 12.09
C ALA A 43 26.43 -21.78 10.84
N LYS A 44 26.02 -22.25 9.67
CA LYS A 44 26.53 -21.76 8.37
C LYS A 44 26.49 -20.23 8.34
N ARG A 45 27.61 -19.60 8.03
CA ARG A 45 27.73 -18.13 7.95
C ARG A 45 26.74 -17.62 6.90
N PRO A 46 25.95 -16.56 7.18
CA PRO A 46 25.00 -16.03 6.20
C PRO A 46 25.74 -15.50 4.96
N LEU A 47 25.25 -15.86 3.78
CA LEU A 47 25.80 -15.45 2.50
C LEU A 47 24.93 -14.37 1.86
N PRO A 48 25.49 -13.51 1.00
CA PRO A 48 24.69 -12.65 0.14
C PRO A 48 23.74 -13.48 -0.72
N LEU A 49 22.54 -12.95 -1.02
CA LEU A 49 21.48 -13.66 -1.75
C LEU A 49 21.96 -14.17 -3.11
N GLU A 50 22.72 -13.35 -3.85
CA GLU A 50 23.24 -13.67 -5.19
C GLU A 50 24.26 -14.83 -5.23
N LYS A 51 24.79 -15.25 -4.06
CA LYS A 51 25.63 -16.44 -3.92
C LYS A 51 24.83 -17.73 -3.67
N LEU A 52 23.53 -17.57 -3.47
CA LEU A 52 22.60 -18.66 -3.17
C LEU A 52 21.68 -18.96 -4.37
N TYR A 53 21.73 -18.17 -5.42
CA TYR A 53 20.88 -18.37 -6.62
C TYR A 53 21.07 -19.79 -7.18
N ASP A 54 19.96 -20.52 -7.27
CA ASP A 54 19.90 -21.94 -7.66
C ASP A 54 18.86 -22.26 -8.74
N ASN A 55 18.01 -21.30 -9.10
CA ASN A 55 16.97 -21.44 -10.12
C ASN A 55 17.14 -20.40 -11.24
N ARG A 56 16.67 -20.71 -12.43
CA ARG A 56 16.73 -19.87 -13.65
C ARG A 56 15.33 -19.47 -14.07
N ALA A 57 14.92 -18.24 -13.71
CA ALA A 57 13.58 -17.76 -14.00
C ALA A 57 13.47 -17.09 -15.38
N VAL A 58 14.56 -16.52 -15.92
CA VAL A 58 14.54 -15.67 -17.12
C VAL A 58 15.23 -16.35 -18.30
N SER A 59 14.55 -16.42 -19.45
CA SER A 59 15.16 -16.79 -20.74
C SER A 59 15.03 -15.65 -21.75
N ASP A 60 15.91 -15.69 -22.77
CA ASP A 60 15.78 -14.90 -23.99
C ASP A 60 14.70 -15.53 -24.89
N ASP A 61 13.84 -14.73 -25.52
CA ASP A 61 12.75 -15.22 -26.37
C ASP A 61 13.27 -16.01 -27.58
N ALA A 62 14.51 -15.74 -28.02
CA ALA A 62 15.18 -16.52 -29.05
C ALA A 62 15.81 -17.84 -28.54
N LYS A 63 15.88 -18.03 -27.21
CA LYS A 63 16.45 -19.22 -26.55
C LYS A 63 15.62 -19.58 -25.31
N PRO A 64 14.34 -19.91 -25.50
CA PRO A 64 13.40 -20.11 -24.39
C PRO A 64 13.74 -21.33 -23.51
N ASP A 65 14.47 -22.29 -24.05
CA ASP A 65 14.95 -23.51 -23.36
C ASP A 65 16.13 -23.27 -22.41
N ALA A 66 16.70 -22.05 -22.38
CA ALA A 66 17.82 -21.70 -21.51
C ALA A 66 17.43 -21.56 -20.04
N ALA A 67 16.14 -21.48 -19.72
CA ALA A 67 15.62 -21.37 -18.36
C ALA A 67 14.42 -22.30 -18.14
N ASP A 68 14.21 -22.65 -16.88
CA ASP A 68 13.07 -23.45 -16.42
C ASP A 68 12.72 -22.96 -15.01
N PHE A 69 11.77 -22.04 -14.93
CA PHE A 69 11.42 -21.40 -13.67
C PHE A 69 10.58 -22.31 -12.77
N ASP A 70 9.66 -23.03 -13.35
CA ASP A 70 8.62 -23.79 -12.63
C ASP A 70 8.77 -25.32 -12.74
N GLY A 71 9.87 -25.80 -13.30
CA GLY A 71 10.11 -27.24 -13.51
C GLY A 71 9.30 -27.84 -14.68
N ALA A 72 8.43 -27.04 -15.33
CA ALA A 72 7.63 -27.45 -16.48
C ALA A 72 8.17 -26.88 -17.81
N GLY A 73 9.37 -26.31 -17.79
CA GLY A 73 10.02 -25.74 -18.98
C GLY A 73 9.49 -24.37 -19.38
N ARG A 74 8.96 -23.60 -18.42
CA ARG A 74 8.44 -22.24 -18.63
C ARG A 74 9.33 -21.22 -17.90
N SER A 75 9.36 -19.98 -18.43
CA SER A 75 10.21 -18.91 -17.89
C SER A 75 9.67 -17.52 -18.22
N LEU A 76 10.21 -16.51 -17.55
CA LEU A 76 9.95 -15.09 -17.81
C LEU A 76 10.71 -14.65 -19.07
N SER A 77 10.10 -13.79 -19.87
CA SER A 77 10.73 -13.17 -21.05
C SER A 77 11.69 -12.05 -20.63
N ALA A 78 12.94 -12.14 -21.06
CA ALA A 78 13.93 -11.07 -20.88
C ALA A 78 13.55 -9.80 -21.64
N GLN A 79 12.90 -9.94 -22.80
CA GLN A 79 12.45 -8.83 -23.64
C GLN A 79 11.32 -8.06 -22.95
N ASP A 80 10.35 -8.77 -22.36
CA ASP A 80 9.27 -8.15 -21.61
C ASP A 80 9.76 -7.44 -20.35
N LEU A 81 10.67 -8.07 -19.60
CA LEU A 81 11.31 -7.43 -18.44
C LEU A 81 12.02 -6.13 -18.87
N LYS A 82 12.78 -6.16 -19.97
CA LYS A 82 13.45 -4.97 -20.50
C LYS A 82 12.44 -3.90 -20.93
N ALA A 83 11.36 -4.29 -21.60
CA ALA A 83 10.28 -3.38 -22.01
C ALA A 83 9.59 -2.75 -20.81
N ALA A 84 9.44 -3.47 -19.69
CA ALA A 84 8.93 -2.95 -18.41
C ALA A 84 9.95 -2.07 -17.63
N GLY A 85 11.20 -1.95 -18.10
CA GLY A 85 12.28 -1.25 -17.41
C GLY A 85 12.95 -2.07 -16.30
N TRP A 86 12.75 -3.39 -16.28
CA TRP A 86 13.32 -4.34 -15.33
C TRP A 86 14.56 -5.07 -15.92
N SER A 87 15.45 -4.31 -16.53
CA SER A 87 16.71 -4.86 -17.04
C SER A 87 17.60 -5.39 -15.90
N PRO A 88 18.58 -6.27 -16.16
CA PRO A 88 19.53 -6.74 -15.15
C PRO A 88 20.12 -5.60 -14.35
N GLY A 89 20.09 -5.73 -13.01
CA GLY A 89 20.57 -4.73 -12.05
C GLY A 89 19.68 -3.49 -11.88
N ALA A 90 18.51 -3.42 -12.52
CA ALA A 90 17.58 -2.28 -12.40
C ALA A 90 17.20 -2.03 -10.94
N ARG A 91 17.23 -0.76 -10.54
CA ARG A 91 16.73 -0.32 -9.24
C ARG A 91 15.22 -0.19 -9.28
N LEU A 92 14.56 -0.78 -8.30
CA LEU A 92 13.11 -0.85 -8.18
C LEU A 92 12.72 -0.33 -6.79
N ASP A 93 12.33 0.93 -6.67
CA ASP A 93 11.72 1.40 -5.44
C ASP A 93 10.25 0.94 -5.45
N LEU A 94 9.95 -0.12 -4.70
CA LEU A 94 8.63 -0.72 -4.57
C LEU A 94 8.15 -0.56 -3.12
N ASP A 95 7.05 0.14 -2.93
CA ASP A 95 6.49 0.44 -1.61
C ASP A 95 7.52 0.97 -0.60
N ALA A 96 8.37 1.91 -1.04
CA ALA A 96 9.47 2.50 -0.28
C ALA A 96 10.65 1.57 0.03
N ALA A 97 10.70 0.38 -0.54
CA ALA A 97 11.82 -0.54 -0.39
C ALA A 97 12.75 -0.44 -1.62
N PRO A 98 14.08 -0.26 -1.39
CA PRO A 98 15.06 -0.12 -2.47
C PRO A 98 15.48 -1.48 -3.04
N LEU A 99 14.52 -2.19 -3.65
CA LEU A 99 14.74 -3.48 -4.27
C LEU A 99 15.51 -3.35 -5.61
N ARG A 100 16.04 -4.48 -6.09
CA ARG A 100 16.74 -4.57 -7.37
C ARG A 100 16.32 -5.82 -8.13
N TRP A 101 16.18 -5.71 -9.44
CA TRP A 101 16.13 -6.89 -10.29
C TRP A 101 17.52 -7.54 -10.35
N PRO A 102 17.62 -8.89 -10.30
CA PRO A 102 18.91 -9.58 -10.34
C PRO A 102 19.79 -9.15 -11.52
N ASP A 103 21.06 -8.89 -11.27
CA ASP A 103 22.05 -8.57 -12.29
C ASP A 103 22.62 -9.85 -12.90
N ARG A 104 21.80 -10.53 -13.69
CA ARG A 104 22.10 -11.80 -14.36
C ARG A 104 21.66 -11.76 -15.82
N ALA A 105 22.47 -12.34 -16.67
CA ALA A 105 22.07 -12.59 -18.06
C ALA A 105 21.00 -13.69 -18.13
N PRO A 106 20.09 -13.66 -19.11
CA PRO A 106 19.11 -14.71 -19.32
C PRO A 106 19.72 -16.11 -19.36
N GLY A 107 19.06 -17.10 -18.80
CA GLY A 107 19.53 -18.48 -18.69
C GLY A 107 20.56 -18.72 -17.56
N ARG A 108 20.88 -17.72 -16.76
CA ARG A 108 21.72 -17.88 -15.56
C ARG A 108 20.85 -17.92 -14.30
N PRO A 109 21.33 -18.60 -13.21
CA PRO A 109 20.61 -18.57 -11.94
C PRO A 109 20.42 -17.13 -11.45
N ASP A 110 19.17 -16.75 -11.14
CA ASP A 110 18.73 -15.40 -10.86
C ASP A 110 17.80 -15.29 -9.65
N ASN A 111 17.46 -16.40 -9.02
CA ASN A 111 16.63 -16.44 -7.82
C ASN A 111 16.99 -17.66 -6.94
N VAL A 112 16.53 -17.63 -5.69
CA VAL A 112 16.66 -18.71 -4.72
C VAL A 112 15.30 -19.37 -4.52
N ARG A 113 15.24 -20.70 -4.68
CA ARG A 113 14.12 -21.48 -4.12
C ARG A 113 14.31 -21.57 -2.60
N ALA A 114 13.34 -21.05 -1.87
CA ALA A 114 13.44 -20.97 -0.42
C ALA A 114 13.40 -22.37 0.22
N ASP A 115 14.49 -22.76 0.91
CA ASP A 115 14.62 -23.98 1.71
C ASP A 115 15.51 -23.76 2.93
N GLY A 116 15.15 -22.77 3.74
CA GLY A 116 15.83 -22.52 5.01
C GLY A 116 17.24 -21.91 4.89
N GLN A 117 17.62 -21.39 3.72
CA GLN A 117 18.92 -20.73 3.54
C GLN A 117 19.01 -19.48 4.42
N ARG A 118 20.18 -19.23 4.97
CA ARG A 118 20.45 -18.03 5.74
C ARG A 118 21.13 -16.97 4.89
N VAL A 119 20.39 -15.90 4.61
CA VAL A 119 20.79 -14.78 3.76
C VAL A 119 21.31 -13.64 4.62
N ARG A 120 22.47 -13.07 4.25
CA ARG A 120 22.97 -11.83 4.85
C ARG A 120 22.17 -10.65 4.34
N VAL A 121 21.42 -10.03 5.21
CA VAL A 121 20.66 -8.80 4.93
C VAL A 121 20.84 -7.88 6.13
N GLU A 122 21.48 -6.74 5.92
CA GLU A 122 21.79 -5.80 6.99
C GLU A 122 21.02 -4.49 6.81
N GLY A 123 20.56 -3.92 7.91
CA GLY A 123 19.93 -2.61 7.90
C GLY A 123 18.92 -2.40 9.00
N ARG A 124 18.38 -1.20 9.05
CA ARG A 124 17.27 -0.79 9.93
C ARG A 124 16.11 -0.36 9.07
N GLY A 125 14.90 -0.57 9.58
CA GLY A 125 13.69 -0.16 8.90
C GLY A 125 12.44 -0.55 9.67
N ASN A 126 11.29 -0.24 9.12
CA ASN A 126 10.00 -0.65 9.68
C ASN A 126 9.44 -1.92 9.00
N ALA A 127 10.08 -2.36 7.92
CA ALA A 127 9.70 -3.54 7.15
C ALA A 127 10.89 -4.16 6.44
N LEU A 128 10.78 -5.44 6.11
CA LEU A 128 11.63 -6.14 5.16
C LEU A 128 10.81 -6.50 3.93
N SER A 129 11.27 -6.09 2.76
CA SER A 129 10.60 -6.35 1.49
C SER A 129 11.33 -7.43 0.71
N PHE A 130 10.55 -8.31 0.12
CA PHE A 130 10.99 -9.41 -0.74
C PHE A 130 10.47 -9.18 -2.14
N LEU A 131 11.33 -9.30 -3.14
CA LEU A 131 10.92 -9.47 -4.52
C LEU A 131 10.76 -10.96 -4.76
N VAL A 132 9.54 -11.43 -4.99
CA VAL A 132 9.20 -12.84 -4.86
C VAL A 132 8.12 -13.26 -5.87
N ALA A 133 8.11 -14.53 -6.22
CA ALA A 133 6.98 -15.20 -6.86
C ALA A 133 6.86 -16.63 -6.31
N ALA A 134 5.71 -17.25 -6.52
CA ALA A 134 5.53 -18.66 -6.22
C ALA A 134 5.34 -19.49 -7.50
N THR A 135 5.75 -20.75 -7.45
CA THR A 135 5.33 -21.77 -8.40
C THR A 135 4.53 -22.82 -7.66
N SER A 136 3.33 -23.15 -8.15
CA SER A 136 2.45 -24.09 -7.49
C SER A 136 2.01 -25.22 -8.43
N PRO A 137 2.00 -26.47 -7.96
CA PRO A 137 1.48 -27.60 -8.72
C PRO A 137 -0.06 -27.54 -8.85
N HIS A 138 -0.74 -26.74 -8.00
CA HIS A 138 -2.19 -26.54 -8.08
C HIS A 138 -2.59 -25.57 -9.20
N GLY A 139 -1.61 -24.88 -9.80
CA GLY A 139 -1.79 -24.03 -10.97
C GLY A 139 -2.05 -22.55 -10.66
N PRO A 140 -2.47 -21.81 -11.70
CA PRO A 140 -2.69 -20.36 -11.59
C PRO A 140 -3.72 -19.99 -10.54
N GLY A 141 -3.45 -18.91 -9.81
CA GLY A 141 -4.34 -18.39 -8.78
C GLY A 141 -4.06 -18.88 -7.36
N ASP A 142 -3.19 -19.90 -7.22
CA ASP A 142 -2.77 -20.39 -5.92
C ASP A 142 -1.78 -19.44 -5.22
N THR A 143 -1.60 -19.64 -3.92
CA THR A 143 -0.63 -18.91 -3.10
C THR A 143 0.21 -19.91 -2.31
N VAL A 144 1.51 -19.63 -2.19
CA VAL A 144 2.44 -20.42 -1.39
C VAL A 144 2.89 -19.60 -0.21
N SER A 145 2.84 -20.21 0.97
CA SER A 145 3.24 -19.57 2.23
C SER A 145 4.27 -20.42 2.97
N GLY A 146 5.20 -19.75 3.65
CA GLY A 146 6.17 -20.42 4.49
C GLY A 146 6.66 -19.49 5.61
N GLU A 147 7.13 -20.09 6.72
CA GLU A 147 7.66 -19.37 7.87
C GLU A 147 9.18 -19.23 7.79
N GLY A 148 9.66 -18.04 8.04
CA GLY A 148 11.07 -17.69 8.13
C GLY A 148 11.43 -17.00 9.44
N THR A 149 12.72 -16.69 9.62
CA THR A 149 13.23 -16.05 10.84
C THR A 149 14.10 -14.85 10.51
N LEU A 150 13.83 -13.72 11.16
CA LEU A 150 14.65 -12.52 11.18
C LEU A 150 15.65 -12.60 12.34
N HIS A 151 16.91 -12.32 12.06
CA HIS A 151 17.97 -12.33 13.08
C HIS A 151 18.55 -10.93 13.22
N TYR A 152 18.54 -10.39 14.42
CA TYR A 152 19.03 -9.04 14.71
C TYR A 152 20.45 -9.07 15.29
N ARG A 153 21.17 -7.95 15.18
CA ARG A 153 22.55 -7.82 15.67
C ARG A 153 22.69 -7.98 17.19
N ASP A 154 21.63 -7.70 17.94
CA ASP A 154 21.56 -7.89 19.39
C ASP A 154 21.35 -9.35 19.82
N GLY A 155 21.31 -10.29 18.86
CA GLY A 155 21.05 -11.71 19.09
C GLY A 155 19.59 -12.11 19.15
N SER A 156 18.67 -11.13 19.20
CA SER A 156 17.24 -11.41 19.19
C SER A 156 16.76 -11.93 17.82
N ARG A 157 15.56 -12.51 17.82
CA ARG A 157 14.93 -13.10 16.63
C ARG A 157 13.44 -12.79 16.63
N SER A 158 12.86 -12.66 15.43
CA SER A 158 11.42 -12.70 15.23
C SER A 158 11.07 -13.62 14.06
N HIS A 159 9.85 -14.14 14.05
CA HIS A 159 9.35 -14.98 12.97
C HIS A 159 8.54 -14.12 12.00
N TYR A 160 8.48 -14.57 10.75
CA TYR A 160 7.65 -13.96 9.73
C TYR A 160 7.05 -15.04 8.83
N THR A 161 5.90 -14.75 8.25
CA THR A 161 5.30 -15.56 7.20
C THR A 161 5.50 -14.84 5.86
N LEU A 162 6.10 -15.51 4.88
CA LEU A 162 6.19 -15.05 3.51
C LEU A 162 5.13 -15.75 2.68
N THR A 163 4.23 -14.99 2.07
CA THR A 163 3.20 -15.51 1.18
C THR A 163 3.33 -14.85 -0.18
N ALA A 164 3.43 -15.62 -1.24
CA ALA A 164 3.44 -15.11 -2.61
C ALA A 164 2.39 -15.81 -3.48
N GLY A 165 1.82 -15.08 -4.43
CA GLY A 165 0.94 -15.64 -5.45
C GLY A 165 1.72 -16.43 -6.50
N ASP A 166 1.05 -17.39 -7.13
CA ASP A 166 1.60 -18.08 -8.30
C ASP A 166 1.97 -17.06 -9.40
N TRP A 167 3.11 -17.30 -10.04
CA TRP A 167 3.68 -16.36 -11.01
C TRP A 167 2.85 -16.22 -12.29
N ARG A 168 1.90 -17.11 -12.56
CA ARG A 168 1.01 -17.08 -13.73
C ARG A 168 -0.39 -16.57 -13.44
N GLY A 169 -0.92 -16.85 -12.26
CA GLY A 169 -2.33 -16.62 -11.94
C GLY A 169 -2.60 -15.91 -10.62
N GLY A 170 -1.57 -15.46 -9.89
CA GLY A 170 -1.75 -14.73 -8.64
C GLY A 170 -2.41 -13.36 -8.82
N PRO A 171 -2.76 -12.66 -7.73
CA PRO A 171 -3.55 -11.43 -7.78
C PRO A 171 -2.80 -10.30 -8.51
N LEU A 172 -3.43 -9.72 -9.53
CA LEU A 172 -2.88 -8.56 -10.26
C LEU A 172 -2.86 -7.29 -9.40
N ALA A 173 -3.77 -7.17 -8.44
CA ALA A 173 -3.89 -6.01 -7.56
C ALA A 173 -2.63 -5.78 -6.70
N THR A 174 -1.91 -6.84 -6.34
CA THR A 174 -0.73 -6.80 -5.47
C THR A 174 0.58 -7.14 -6.19
N LYS A 175 0.57 -7.31 -7.52
CA LYS A 175 1.79 -7.55 -8.28
C LYS A 175 2.69 -6.31 -8.34
N ALA A 176 3.99 -6.51 -8.41
CA ALA A 176 4.94 -5.46 -8.70
C ALA A 176 5.03 -5.21 -10.22
N VAL A 177 5.10 -6.28 -11.02
CA VAL A 177 5.04 -6.23 -12.47
C VAL A 177 4.22 -7.39 -13.02
N ALA A 178 3.53 -7.18 -14.15
CA ALA A 178 2.94 -8.21 -14.98
C ALA A 178 3.50 -8.11 -16.38
N LEU A 179 4.05 -9.22 -16.87
CA LEU A 179 4.59 -9.35 -18.22
C LEU A 179 3.51 -9.93 -19.13
N PRO A 180 3.46 -9.51 -20.40
CA PRO A 180 2.37 -9.90 -21.32
C PRO A 180 2.41 -11.36 -21.75
N HIS A 181 3.56 -12.03 -21.69
CA HIS A 181 3.70 -13.44 -22.03
C HIS A 181 4.74 -14.16 -21.16
N LEU A 182 4.83 -15.46 -21.31
CA LEU A 182 5.89 -16.31 -20.77
C LEU A 182 6.49 -17.17 -21.90
N ASN A 183 7.73 -17.60 -21.74
CA ASN A 183 8.39 -18.49 -22.66
C ASN A 183 8.15 -19.96 -22.29
N THR A 184 8.12 -20.85 -23.28
CA THR A 184 8.09 -22.30 -23.12
C THR A 184 9.29 -22.95 -23.79
N ARG A 185 9.66 -24.18 -23.42
CA ARG A 185 10.76 -24.92 -24.04
C ARG A 185 10.57 -25.12 -25.56
N GLN A 186 9.34 -25.15 -26.01
CA GLN A 186 9.00 -25.30 -27.41
C GLN A 186 9.14 -24.01 -28.22
N GLY A 187 9.49 -22.91 -27.57
CA GLY A 187 9.59 -21.59 -28.18
C GLY A 187 8.25 -20.86 -28.33
N ASP A 188 7.16 -21.48 -27.89
CA ASP A 188 5.85 -20.86 -27.93
C ASP A 188 5.75 -19.79 -26.87
N GLN A 189 5.26 -18.62 -27.26
CA GLN A 189 4.92 -17.54 -26.36
C GLN A 189 3.44 -17.62 -26.02
N VAL A 190 3.15 -17.86 -24.75
CA VAL A 190 1.77 -17.98 -24.28
C VAL A 190 1.30 -16.61 -23.82
N GLY A 191 0.12 -16.15 -24.25
CA GLY A 191 -0.46 -14.86 -23.86
C GLY A 191 -0.94 -14.79 -22.40
N GLU A 192 -0.36 -15.61 -21.52
CA GLU A 192 -0.58 -15.57 -20.07
C GLU A 192 0.35 -14.54 -19.42
N LYS A 193 -0.20 -13.76 -18.51
CA LYS A 193 0.61 -12.78 -17.77
C LYS A 193 1.50 -13.45 -16.74
N ALA A 194 2.80 -13.28 -16.87
CA ALA A 194 3.77 -13.65 -15.85
C ALA A 194 3.91 -12.51 -14.81
N ARG A 195 3.95 -12.84 -13.53
CA ARG A 195 3.86 -11.86 -12.43
C ARG A 195 4.99 -12.02 -11.43
N ILE A 196 5.51 -10.89 -10.98
CA ILE A 196 6.43 -10.80 -9.84
C ILE A 196 5.78 -9.92 -8.79
N TYR A 197 5.99 -10.25 -7.52
CA TYR A 197 5.37 -9.61 -6.37
C TYR A 197 6.42 -8.93 -5.48
N ALA A 198 6.06 -7.80 -4.88
CA ALA A 198 6.77 -7.23 -3.75
C ALA A 198 5.96 -7.50 -2.48
N VAL A 199 6.52 -8.28 -1.57
CA VAL A 199 5.87 -8.67 -0.31
C VAL A 199 6.68 -8.13 0.85
N THR A 200 6.02 -7.47 1.81
CA THR A 200 6.69 -6.89 2.97
C THR A 200 6.24 -7.54 4.27
N VAL A 201 7.23 -7.81 5.14
CA VAL A 201 7.00 -8.30 6.50
C VAL A 201 7.49 -7.28 7.53
N PRO A 202 6.92 -7.24 8.75
CA PRO A 202 7.35 -6.32 9.80
C PRO A 202 8.80 -6.55 10.21
N LEU A 203 9.54 -5.46 10.49
CA LEU A 203 10.78 -5.47 11.25
C LEU A 203 10.54 -4.92 12.65
N GLU A 204 11.26 -5.48 13.63
CA GLU A 204 11.27 -4.93 14.98
C GLU A 204 11.89 -3.53 14.99
N ARG A 205 11.12 -2.54 15.42
CA ARG A 205 11.56 -1.14 15.45
C ARG A 205 12.79 -0.96 16.36
N GLY A 206 13.70 -0.11 15.92
CA GLY A 206 14.92 0.21 16.66
C GLY A 206 16.01 -0.84 16.60
N ARG A 207 15.73 -2.05 16.09
CA ARG A 207 16.72 -3.12 15.95
C ARG A 207 17.38 -3.11 14.58
N THR A 208 18.65 -3.56 14.54
CA THR A 208 19.38 -3.69 13.28
C THR A 208 19.32 -5.14 12.82
N LEU A 209 18.72 -5.40 11.66
CA LEU A 209 18.73 -6.71 11.02
C LEU A 209 20.17 -7.10 10.65
N ALA A 210 20.50 -8.36 10.81
CA ALA A 210 21.81 -8.94 10.46
C ALA A 210 21.72 -10.04 9.40
N SER A 211 20.63 -10.82 9.44
CA SER A 211 20.38 -11.88 8.45
C SER A 211 18.94 -12.36 8.51
N VAL A 212 18.54 -13.05 7.45
CA VAL A 212 17.21 -13.66 7.28
C VAL A 212 17.39 -15.15 7.03
N THR A 213 16.64 -16.00 7.71
CA THR A 213 16.45 -17.40 7.33
C THR A 213 15.18 -17.47 6.47
N LEU A 214 15.33 -17.93 5.23
CA LEU A 214 14.18 -18.11 4.32
C LEU A 214 13.27 -19.24 4.82
N PRO A 215 12.00 -19.25 4.40
CA PRO A 215 11.11 -20.38 4.66
C PRO A 215 11.72 -21.70 4.21
N LYS A 216 11.33 -22.78 4.86
CA LYS A 216 11.63 -24.14 4.41
C LYS A 216 10.75 -24.50 3.22
N ASP A 217 11.31 -25.29 2.31
CA ASP A 217 10.52 -25.95 1.27
C ASP A 217 9.41 -26.80 1.92
N PRO A 218 8.15 -26.59 1.58
CA PRO A 218 7.03 -27.36 2.13
C PRO A 218 7.01 -28.81 1.64
N GLY A 219 7.85 -29.19 0.65
CA GLY A 219 7.90 -30.55 0.11
C GLY A 219 6.68 -30.96 -0.71
N THR A 220 5.86 -30.00 -1.13
CA THR A 220 4.60 -30.25 -1.88
C THR A 220 4.75 -30.05 -3.38
N GLY A 221 5.97 -29.76 -3.86
CA GLY A 221 6.25 -29.33 -5.24
C GLY A 221 5.87 -27.87 -5.49
N ALA A 222 5.55 -27.14 -4.44
CA ALA A 222 5.31 -25.69 -4.48
C ALA A 222 6.55 -24.97 -3.94
N ASP A 223 7.07 -24.00 -4.69
CA ASP A 223 8.28 -23.25 -4.32
C ASP A 223 7.97 -21.75 -4.11
N LEU A 224 8.69 -21.14 -3.15
CA LEU A 224 8.83 -19.69 -3.04
C LEU A 224 10.17 -19.28 -3.67
N HIS A 225 10.13 -18.43 -4.68
CA HIS A 225 11.28 -17.93 -5.41
C HIS A 225 11.62 -16.52 -4.98
N VAL A 226 12.81 -16.30 -4.41
CA VAL A 226 13.25 -15.00 -3.90
C VAL A 226 14.31 -14.42 -4.83
N PHE A 227 14.00 -13.25 -5.45
CA PHE A 227 14.86 -12.54 -6.38
C PHE A 227 15.71 -11.48 -5.69
N ASP A 228 15.13 -10.76 -4.69
CA ASP A 228 15.84 -9.76 -3.90
C ASP A 228 15.18 -9.56 -2.53
N ILE A 229 15.95 -9.01 -1.59
CA ILE A 229 15.51 -8.72 -0.22
C ILE A 229 16.13 -7.40 0.23
N ALA A 230 15.32 -6.43 0.62
CA ALA A 230 15.79 -5.16 1.12
C ALA A 230 15.01 -4.67 2.34
N PRO A 231 15.66 -4.13 3.39
CA PRO A 231 15.00 -3.39 4.44
C PRO A 231 14.39 -2.12 3.86
N ARG A 232 13.15 -1.80 4.23
CA ARG A 232 12.53 -0.51 3.94
C ARG A 232 12.99 0.48 5.00
N PRO A 233 13.78 1.51 4.62
CA PRO A 233 14.31 2.47 5.59
C PRO A 233 13.18 3.30 6.22
N GLU A 234 13.34 3.65 7.49
CA GLU A 234 12.46 4.60 8.14
C GLU A 234 12.67 6.00 7.57
N SER A 235 11.58 6.73 7.36
CA SER A 235 11.61 8.12 6.88
C SER A 235 11.81 9.11 8.04
N THR A 236 12.70 8.81 8.99
CA THR A 236 12.96 9.70 10.14
C THR A 236 13.47 11.06 9.68
N GLY A 237 12.98 12.12 10.34
CA GLY A 237 13.32 13.49 9.97
C GLY A 237 12.55 14.05 8.76
N TRP A 238 11.56 13.32 8.26
CA TRP A 238 10.63 13.75 7.22
C TRP A 238 9.20 13.57 7.67
N THR A 239 8.32 14.44 7.19
CA THR A 239 6.86 14.37 7.39
C THR A 239 6.19 14.51 6.04
N GLY A 240 5.23 13.64 5.74
CA GLY A 240 4.37 13.82 4.59
C GLY A 240 3.44 15.01 4.82
N THR A 241 3.43 15.97 3.90
CA THR A 241 2.56 17.14 3.98
C THR A 241 1.35 17.06 3.06
N TRP A 242 1.45 16.28 2.01
CA TRP A 242 0.37 16.00 1.07
C TRP A 242 0.56 14.61 0.45
N ALA A 243 -0.53 13.90 0.22
CA ALA A 243 -0.51 12.67 -0.57
C ALA A 243 -1.85 12.43 -1.27
N ALA A 244 -1.81 11.58 -2.31
CA ALA A 244 -2.98 11.01 -2.97
C ALA A 244 -2.70 9.57 -3.38
N SER A 245 -3.74 8.72 -3.34
CA SER A 245 -3.66 7.33 -3.78
C SER A 245 -3.84 7.20 -5.29
N THR A 246 -3.06 6.34 -5.92
CA THR A 246 -3.33 5.90 -7.29
C THR A 246 -4.57 5.01 -7.32
N GLY A 247 -5.64 5.47 -7.97
CA GLY A 247 -6.91 4.75 -8.08
C GLY A 247 -6.98 3.81 -9.29
N GLY A 248 -6.10 3.96 -10.28
CA GLY A 248 -6.05 3.11 -11.46
C GLY A 248 -5.08 3.61 -12.52
N TYR A 249 -4.96 2.84 -13.59
CA TYR A 249 -4.19 3.19 -14.77
C TYR A 249 -5.16 3.45 -15.92
N THR A 250 -5.21 4.70 -16.42
CA THR A 250 -6.24 5.11 -17.38
C THR A 250 -5.64 5.83 -18.59
N GLY A 251 -6.36 5.79 -19.71
CA GLY A 251 -6.02 6.60 -20.87
C GLY A 251 -6.14 8.09 -20.56
N VAL A 252 -5.10 8.85 -20.85
CA VAL A 252 -5.06 10.30 -20.56
C VAL A 252 -5.03 11.18 -21.82
N GLY A 253 -5.09 10.56 -22.98
CA GLY A 253 -4.79 11.19 -24.26
C GLY A 253 -3.29 11.13 -24.54
N LEU A 254 -2.85 11.65 -25.67
CA LEU A 254 -1.43 11.67 -25.96
C LEU A 254 -0.80 12.92 -25.36
N TRP A 255 -0.06 12.73 -24.25
CA TRP A 255 0.84 13.74 -23.72
C TRP A 255 2.23 13.51 -24.32
N GLN A 256 2.71 14.48 -25.06
CA GLN A 256 4.01 14.38 -25.75
C GLN A 256 4.75 15.69 -25.66
N ASP A 257 5.97 15.65 -25.17
CA ASP A 257 6.86 16.80 -24.99
C ASP A 257 6.11 18.01 -24.41
N GLN A 258 5.47 17.80 -23.25
CA GLN A 258 4.68 18.83 -22.56
C GLN A 258 4.83 18.75 -21.05
N THR A 259 4.41 19.80 -20.37
CA THR A 259 4.54 19.94 -18.92
C THR A 259 3.18 19.91 -18.24
N LEU A 260 3.03 19.03 -17.24
CA LEU A 260 1.93 19.02 -16.28
C LEU A 260 2.29 19.94 -15.11
N ARG A 261 1.35 20.75 -14.62
CA ARG A 261 1.50 21.60 -13.43
C ARG A 261 0.38 21.31 -12.45
N LEU A 262 0.68 20.47 -11.46
CA LEU A 262 -0.26 19.90 -10.53
C LEU A 262 -0.36 20.79 -9.28
N VAL A 263 -1.59 21.09 -8.86
CA VAL A 263 -1.86 21.87 -7.64
C VAL A 263 -2.09 20.90 -6.50
N VAL A 264 -1.36 21.07 -5.41
CA VAL A 264 -1.48 20.29 -4.17
C VAL A 264 -1.54 21.22 -2.97
N HIS A 265 -2.22 20.80 -1.88
CA HIS A 265 -2.40 21.63 -0.70
C HIS A 265 -1.66 21.05 0.51
N THR A 266 -0.75 21.82 1.10
CA THR A 266 0.11 21.37 2.20
C THR A 266 -0.60 21.41 3.54
N SER A 267 -0.46 20.35 4.35
CA SER A 267 -0.92 20.33 5.73
C SER A 267 0.10 20.95 6.70
N VAL A 268 1.37 20.64 6.53
CA VAL A 268 2.47 21.17 7.37
C VAL A 268 3.57 21.74 6.49
N GLY A 269 4.34 22.69 7.01
CA GLY A 269 5.49 23.29 6.33
C GLY A 269 6.82 22.70 6.76
N GLY A 270 7.90 23.16 6.09
CA GLY A 270 9.27 22.77 6.43
C GLY A 270 10.32 23.38 5.50
N PRO A 271 11.62 23.38 5.89
CA PRO A 271 12.68 24.10 5.18
C PRO A 271 13.20 23.38 3.93
N LYS A 272 12.84 22.10 3.75
CA LYS A 272 13.18 21.34 2.55
C LYS A 272 12.01 20.50 2.11
N ALA A 273 11.96 20.23 0.81
CA ALA A 273 10.93 19.38 0.20
C ALA A 273 11.52 18.28 -0.66
N ARG A 274 10.73 17.22 -0.89
CA ARG A 274 10.89 16.22 -1.93
C ARG A 274 9.52 15.74 -2.40
N ILE A 275 9.43 15.26 -3.64
CA ILE A 275 8.19 14.70 -4.20
C ILE A 275 8.33 13.21 -4.42
N ARG A 276 7.19 12.52 -4.46
CA ARG A 276 7.07 11.09 -4.82
C ARG A 276 6.26 10.97 -6.10
N LEU A 277 6.83 10.28 -7.07
CA LEU A 277 6.20 9.95 -8.36
C LEU A 277 6.09 8.44 -8.46
N GLU A 278 4.96 7.93 -8.92
CA GLU A 278 4.71 6.50 -9.06
C GLU A 278 4.30 6.13 -10.47
N ASN A 279 4.73 4.95 -10.92
CA ASN A 279 4.32 4.30 -12.15
C ASN A 279 3.54 3.00 -11.86
N THR A 280 2.75 3.03 -10.79
CA THR A 280 1.95 1.92 -10.29
C THR A 280 0.95 1.46 -11.36
N PHE A 281 0.78 0.15 -11.50
CA PHE A 281 -0.08 -0.52 -12.49
C PHE A 281 0.35 -0.40 -13.96
N ALA A 282 1.37 0.38 -14.28
CA ALA A 282 1.87 0.49 -15.64
C ALA A 282 2.56 -0.80 -16.11
N ALA A 283 2.50 -1.07 -17.41
CA ALA A 283 3.25 -2.14 -18.06
C ALA A 283 4.58 -1.66 -18.65
N GLN A 284 4.78 -0.34 -18.76
CA GLN A 284 5.96 0.27 -19.37
C GLN A 284 6.54 1.36 -18.46
N PRO A 285 7.84 1.65 -18.55
CA PRO A 285 8.46 2.73 -17.81
C PRO A 285 8.01 4.08 -18.32
N VAL A 286 8.01 5.09 -17.44
CA VAL A 286 7.77 6.48 -17.81
C VAL A 286 9.04 7.29 -17.61
N ARG A 287 9.33 8.23 -18.52
CA ARG A 287 10.43 9.19 -18.40
C ARG A 287 9.91 10.53 -17.90
N ILE A 288 10.51 11.01 -16.81
CA ILE A 288 10.36 12.37 -16.31
C ILE A 288 11.60 13.13 -16.74
N GLY A 289 11.45 14.13 -17.60
CA GLY A 289 12.57 14.93 -18.11
C GLY A 289 13.06 15.95 -17.10
N HIS A 290 12.12 16.68 -16.49
CA HIS A 290 12.37 17.69 -15.46
C HIS A 290 11.19 17.75 -14.49
N ALA A 291 11.44 18.23 -13.27
CA ALA A 291 10.41 18.56 -12.30
C ALA A 291 10.77 19.84 -11.51
N SER A 292 9.78 20.50 -10.94
CA SER A 292 9.99 21.68 -10.10
C SER A 292 8.89 21.85 -9.05
N LEU A 293 9.18 22.64 -8.02
CA LEU A 293 8.26 23.10 -6.99
C LEU A 293 8.16 24.63 -6.98
N ALA A 294 6.95 25.14 -6.73
CA ALA A 294 6.72 26.55 -6.44
C ALA A 294 5.52 26.70 -5.50
N VAL A 295 5.40 27.81 -4.79
CA VAL A 295 4.16 28.22 -4.15
C VAL A 295 3.22 28.76 -5.24
N GLN A 296 1.96 28.39 -5.20
CA GLN A 296 0.94 28.95 -6.11
C GLN A 296 0.66 30.39 -5.75
N GLN A 297 0.64 31.29 -6.73
CA GLN A 297 0.15 32.64 -6.58
C GLN A 297 -1.34 32.69 -6.95
N ASP A 298 -1.65 32.30 -8.18
CA ASP A 298 -3.01 32.20 -8.70
C ASP A 298 -3.01 31.34 -9.97
N GLY A 299 -4.02 30.48 -10.13
CA GLY A 299 -4.11 29.60 -11.29
C GLY A 299 -2.84 28.78 -11.53
N ALA A 300 -2.27 28.86 -12.71
CA ALA A 300 -1.01 28.23 -13.06
C ALA A 300 0.23 29.09 -12.73
N THR A 301 0.05 30.31 -12.20
CA THR A 301 1.15 31.27 -11.92
C THR A 301 1.80 30.94 -10.58
N ALA A 302 3.13 30.87 -10.58
CA ALA A 302 3.94 30.65 -9.40
C ALA A 302 4.25 31.97 -8.66
N LYS A 303 4.28 31.94 -7.34
CA LYS A 303 4.82 32.99 -6.48
C LYS A 303 6.34 32.87 -6.44
N GLY A 304 7.01 33.65 -7.27
CA GLY A 304 8.45 33.58 -7.42
C GLY A 304 8.89 32.47 -8.40
N ARG A 305 10.20 32.32 -8.56
CA ARG A 305 10.79 31.36 -9.49
C ARG A 305 10.61 29.92 -9.01
N PRO A 306 10.10 29.00 -9.85
CA PRO A 306 10.05 27.58 -9.51
C PRO A 306 11.43 27.01 -9.21
N VAL A 307 11.54 26.19 -8.16
CA VAL A 307 12.79 25.54 -7.75
C VAL A 307 12.90 24.18 -8.45
N PRO A 308 13.95 23.94 -9.25
CA PRO A 308 14.13 22.67 -9.94
C PRO A 308 14.41 21.54 -8.95
N LEU A 309 13.82 20.37 -9.25
CA LEU A 309 14.06 19.13 -8.52
C LEU A 309 15.04 18.25 -9.29
N THR A 310 15.83 17.48 -8.56
CA THR A 310 16.70 16.45 -9.10
C THR A 310 16.30 15.06 -8.57
N PHE A 311 16.86 14.03 -9.18
CA PHE A 311 16.65 12.62 -8.84
C PHE A 311 18.00 11.89 -8.84
N ASP A 312 18.08 10.78 -8.14
CA ASP A 312 19.23 9.86 -8.15
C ASP A 312 20.58 10.56 -7.91
N GLY A 313 20.62 11.53 -7.00
CA GLY A 313 21.84 12.25 -6.62
C GLY A 313 22.23 13.35 -7.61
N GLY A 314 21.28 14.12 -8.13
CA GLY A 314 21.53 15.34 -8.90
C GLY A 314 21.15 15.29 -10.38
N ARG A 315 20.51 14.23 -10.86
CA ARG A 315 20.02 14.16 -12.24
C ARG A 315 18.76 15.00 -12.41
N ALA A 316 18.67 15.76 -13.50
CA ALA A 316 17.52 16.63 -13.78
C ALA A 316 16.21 15.87 -13.99
N GLY A 317 16.28 14.61 -14.39
CA GLY A 317 15.12 13.73 -14.62
C GLY A 317 15.39 12.30 -14.21
N THR A 318 14.37 11.46 -14.33
CA THR A 318 14.45 10.03 -13.99
C THR A 318 13.62 9.20 -14.96
N ARG A 319 13.86 7.88 -14.99
CA ARG A 319 13.03 6.90 -15.66
C ARG A 319 12.46 5.94 -14.60
N ILE A 320 11.15 5.90 -14.47
CA ILE A 320 10.46 5.10 -13.47
C ILE A 320 10.00 3.80 -14.13
N PRO A 321 10.53 2.64 -13.74
CA PRO A 321 10.09 1.34 -14.25
C PRO A 321 8.61 1.09 -14.01
N ALA A 322 8.03 0.15 -14.74
CA ALA A 322 6.68 -0.34 -14.49
C ALA A 322 6.54 -0.81 -13.04
N GLY A 323 5.47 -0.41 -12.37
CA GLY A 323 5.16 -0.75 -10.97
C GLY A 323 5.99 -0.01 -9.92
N ALA A 324 7.09 0.64 -10.29
CA ALA A 324 8.00 1.30 -9.36
C ALA A 324 7.62 2.77 -9.12
N ARG A 325 8.32 3.38 -8.15
CA ARG A 325 8.23 4.80 -7.86
C ARG A 325 9.61 5.47 -7.93
N ALA A 326 9.63 6.79 -7.96
CA ALA A 326 10.81 7.62 -7.79
C ALA A 326 10.55 8.69 -6.73
N VAL A 327 11.57 9.00 -5.94
CA VAL A 327 11.57 10.11 -4.98
C VAL A 327 12.62 11.11 -5.44
N SER A 328 12.26 12.39 -5.50
CA SER A 328 13.24 13.44 -5.82
C SER A 328 14.28 13.56 -4.70
N ASP A 329 15.47 14.04 -5.06
CA ASP A 329 16.44 14.47 -4.07
C ASP A 329 15.85 15.60 -3.21
N PRO A 330 16.24 15.71 -1.93
CA PRO A 330 15.83 16.83 -1.09
C PRO A 330 16.30 18.16 -1.66
N VAL A 331 15.42 19.15 -1.76
CA VAL A 331 15.76 20.51 -2.19
C VAL A 331 15.47 21.52 -1.09
N GLY A 332 16.34 22.52 -0.95
CA GLY A 332 16.07 23.70 -0.10
C GLY A 332 14.92 24.49 -0.69
N PHE A 333 13.77 24.42 -0.03
CA PHE A 333 12.54 25.10 -0.42
C PHE A 333 11.66 25.24 0.81
N ASP A 334 11.47 26.47 1.28
CA ASP A 334 10.59 26.75 2.43
C ASP A 334 9.14 26.49 2.02
N VAL A 335 8.65 25.31 2.38
CA VAL A 335 7.26 24.93 2.15
C VAL A 335 6.39 25.62 3.19
N PRO A 336 5.46 26.50 2.79
CA PRO A 336 4.51 27.06 3.73
C PRO A 336 3.49 26.00 4.15
N GLN A 337 3.02 26.04 5.40
CA GLN A 337 1.87 25.26 5.85
C GLN A 337 0.58 25.85 5.27
N ASP A 338 -0.48 25.04 5.18
CA ASP A 338 -1.83 25.46 4.73
C ASP A 338 -1.77 26.30 3.45
N SER A 339 -1.10 25.78 2.43
CA SER A 339 -0.82 26.54 1.20
C SER A 339 -0.85 25.65 -0.03
N ASN A 340 -1.21 26.23 -1.16
CA ASN A 340 -1.12 25.52 -2.42
C ASN A 340 0.28 25.59 -3.00
N LEU A 341 0.78 24.42 -3.44
CA LEU A 341 2.01 24.31 -4.23
C LEU A 341 1.67 23.95 -5.68
N LEU A 342 2.56 24.37 -6.57
CA LEU A 342 2.63 23.91 -7.96
C LEU A 342 3.77 22.89 -8.08
N VAL A 343 3.42 21.65 -8.40
CA VAL A 343 4.37 20.60 -8.78
C VAL A 343 4.35 20.48 -10.28
N SER A 344 5.42 20.87 -10.96
CA SER A 344 5.51 20.79 -12.42
C SER A 344 6.35 19.60 -12.83
N ILE A 345 5.90 18.84 -13.85
CA ILE A 345 6.54 17.62 -14.35
C ILE A 345 6.55 17.67 -15.89
N HIS A 346 7.74 17.59 -16.49
CA HIS A 346 7.90 17.51 -17.94
C HIS A 346 7.95 16.07 -18.41
N LEU A 347 7.10 15.73 -19.39
CA LEU A 347 7.01 14.44 -20.07
C LEU A 347 7.61 14.56 -21.48
N PRO A 348 8.89 14.20 -21.69
CA PRO A 348 9.53 14.35 -22.99
C PRO A 348 9.14 13.27 -24.01
N GLU A 349 8.73 12.09 -23.54
CA GLU A 349 8.32 10.95 -24.37
C GLU A 349 6.78 10.85 -24.39
N PRO A 350 6.19 10.24 -25.44
CA PRO A 350 4.75 10.04 -25.53
C PRO A 350 4.19 9.24 -24.35
N VAL A 351 3.10 9.73 -23.75
CA VAL A 351 2.35 9.06 -22.67
C VAL A 351 0.88 9.04 -23.06
N SER A 352 0.35 7.84 -23.33
CA SER A 352 -1.06 7.63 -23.69
C SER A 352 -1.93 7.18 -22.51
N ALA A 353 -1.33 6.66 -21.46
CA ALA A 353 -1.99 6.25 -20.22
C ALA A 353 -1.09 6.53 -19.02
N ALA A 354 -1.70 6.78 -17.87
CA ALA A 354 -0.99 7.11 -16.63
C ALA A 354 -1.67 6.52 -15.41
N PRO A 355 -0.90 6.23 -14.33
CA PRO A 355 -1.50 6.02 -13.01
C PRO A 355 -2.08 7.35 -12.52
N VAL A 356 -3.31 7.35 -12.06
CA VAL A 356 -4.01 8.58 -11.67
C VAL A 356 -4.73 8.46 -10.34
N HIS A 357 -4.78 9.58 -9.63
CA HIS A 357 -5.86 9.88 -8.71
C HIS A 357 -6.91 10.72 -9.45
N SER A 358 -8.10 10.17 -9.69
CA SER A 358 -9.06 10.73 -10.66
C SER A 358 -9.90 11.87 -10.14
N LYS A 359 -10.06 12.00 -8.80
CA LYS A 359 -10.91 13.01 -8.15
C LYS A 359 -10.10 14.02 -7.34
N ALA A 360 -9.19 14.72 -8.01
CA ALA A 360 -8.34 15.69 -7.35
C ALA A 360 -9.10 16.79 -6.58
N LEU A 361 -10.30 17.17 -7.03
CA LEU A 361 -11.08 18.32 -6.51
C LEU A 361 -10.25 19.61 -6.46
N GLN A 362 -9.19 19.64 -7.24
CA GLN A 362 -8.32 20.75 -7.53
C GLN A 362 -8.20 20.92 -9.04
N ARG A 363 -8.05 22.17 -9.48
CA ARG A 363 -7.72 22.46 -10.87
C ARG A 363 -6.21 22.45 -11.02
N SER A 364 -5.69 21.50 -11.78
CA SER A 364 -4.31 21.44 -12.24
C SER A 364 -4.23 21.87 -13.72
N TYR A 365 -3.04 22.05 -14.23
CA TYR A 365 -2.83 22.64 -15.54
C TYR A 365 -1.84 21.83 -16.37
N LEU A 366 -1.93 21.96 -17.69
CA LEU A 366 -0.95 21.41 -18.62
C LEU A 366 -0.69 22.38 -19.78
N SER A 367 0.55 22.34 -20.26
CA SER A 367 0.95 23.09 -21.45
C SER A 367 0.48 22.38 -22.72
N GLU A 368 0.60 23.00 -23.88
CA GLU A 368 0.29 22.36 -25.17
C GLU A 368 1.29 21.23 -25.46
N GLY A 369 0.86 20.21 -26.23
CA GLY A 369 1.73 19.17 -26.74
C GLY A 369 2.84 19.74 -27.62
N GLY A 370 4.07 19.24 -27.48
CA GLY A 370 5.24 19.78 -28.19
C GLY A 370 5.76 21.13 -27.67
N SER A 371 5.23 21.64 -26.54
CA SER A 371 5.69 22.91 -25.96
C SER A 371 6.99 22.78 -25.14
N GLY A 372 7.45 21.55 -24.93
CA GLY A 372 8.68 21.25 -24.22
C GLY A 372 8.61 21.46 -22.70
N ASN A 373 9.77 21.63 -22.11
CA ASN A 373 9.94 21.83 -20.69
C ASN A 373 9.54 23.24 -20.25
N ARG A 374 8.43 23.36 -19.51
CA ARG A 374 7.89 24.57 -18.89
C ARG A 374 7.96 24.55 -17.36
N THR A 375 8.72 23.63 -16.78
CA THR A 375 8.80 23.50 -15.31
C THR A 375 9.38 24.75 -14.63
N GLY A 376 10.22 25.53 -15.35
CA GLY A 376 10.82 26.76 -14.85
C GLY A 376 9.99 28.03 -15.02
N ASP A 377 8.84 27.95 -15.71
CA ASP A 377 8.02 29.13 -16.02
C ASP A 377 7.31 29.63 -14.75
N THR A 378 7.54 30.92 -14.41
CA THR A 378 6.82 31.57 -13.30
C THR A 378 5.40 31.95 -13.73
N ALA A 379 5.26 32.51 -14.93
CA ALA A 379 3.97 32.89 -15.48
C ALA A 379 3.12 31.67 -15.89
N GLY A 380 1.79 31.78 -15.71
CA GLY A 380 0.85 30.70 -16.03
C GLY A 380 0.50 30.58 -17.52
N GLY A 381 0.91 31.54 -18.39
CA GLY A 381 0.42 31.66 -19.77
C GLY A 381 0.71 30.47 -20.70
N ALA A 382 1.75 29.68 -20.43
CA ALA A 382 2.05 28.46 -21.18
C ALA A 382 1.11 27.28 -20.86
N PHE A 383 0.33 27.35 -19.79
CA PHE A 383 -0.55 26.29 -19.28
C PHE A 383 -2.00 26.58 -19.67
N THR A 384 -2.32 26.35 -20.92
CA THR A 384 -3.61 26.72 -21.54
C THR A 384 -4.74 25.74 -21.30
N ARG A 385 -4.41 24.53 -20.86
CA ARG A 385 -5.38 23.46 -20.59
C ARG A 385 -5.40 23.09 -19.10
N SER A 386 -6.52 22.52 -18.64
CA SER A 386 -6.66 22.11 -17.24
C SER A 386 -7.03 20.64 -17.12
N LEU A 387 -6.69 20.04 -15.98
CA LEU A 387 -7.10 18.72 -15.55
C LEU A 387 -7.54 18.71 -14.08
N SER A 388 -8.43 17.76 -13.75
CA SER A 388 -8.99 17.56 -12.41
C SER A 388 -8.53 16.24 -11.79
N MET A 389 -7.34 15.75 -12.18
CA MET A 389 -6.72 14.54 -11.67
C MET A 389 -5.25 14.81 -11.34
N TRP A 390 -4.65 13.93 -10.51
CA TRP A 390 -3.22 13.92 -10.26
C TRP A 390 -2.60 12.66 -10.89
N PRO A 391 -1.96 12.77 -12.08
CA PRO A 391 -1.19 11.69 -12.67
C PRO A 391 0.22 11.61 -12.05
N PHE A 392 0.71 10.43 -11.82
CA PHE A 392 2.04 10.09 -11.30
C PHE A 392 2.36 10.61 -9.90
N LEU A 393 1.94 11.81 -9.54
CA LEU A 393 2.27 12.45 -8.26
C LEU A 393 1.45 11.86 -7.12
N THR A 394 2.14 11.27 -6.13
CA THR A 394 1.51 10.60 -4.99
C THR A 394 1.93 11.16 -3.63
N GLY A 395 2.88 12.08 -3.58
CA GLY A 395 3.23 12.70 -2.32
C GLY A 395 4.18 13.87 -2.42
N VAL A 396 4.10 14.73 -1.41
CA VAL A 396 5.06 15.80 -1.09
C VAL A 396 5.44 15.64 0.38
N ASP A 397 6.73 15.53 0.64
CA ASP A 397 7.27 15.43 1.99
C ASP A 397 8.07 16.69 2.32
N VAL A 398 8.05 17.09 3.59
CA VAL A 398 8.85 18.19 4.14
C VAL A 398 9.83 17.66 5.19
N GLN A 399 11.00 18.34 5.31
CA GLN A 399 11.98 17.99 6.34
C GLN A 399 11.52 18.47 7.71
N GLY A 400 11.66 17.61 8.71
CA GLY A 400 11.24 17.87 10.10
C GLY A 400 9.87 17.29 10.41
N GLY A 401 9.33 17.71 11.56
CA GLY A 401 8.02 17.33 12.04
C GLY A 401 7.94 15.94 12.70
N PRO A 402 6.83 15.69 13.43
CA PRO A 402 6.66 14.50 14.27
C PRO A 402 6.17 13.27 13.49
N GLY A 403 5.76 13.41 12.23
CA GLY A 403 5.19 12.36 11.40
C GLY A 403 3.80 12.69 10.87
N SER A 404 3.13 11.70 10.30
CA SER A 404 1.91 11.90 9.53
C SER A 404 0.75 11.01 10.01
N ILE A 405 -0.46 11.54 9.89
CA ILE A 405 -1.73 10.82 9.95
C ILE A 405 -2.14 10.45 8.52
N VAL A 406 -2.53 9.21 8.29
CA VAL A 406 -3.04 8.73 7.01
C VAL A 406 -4.54 8.53 7.10
N ALA A 407 -5.31 9.27 6.33
CA ALA A 407 -6.76 9.10 6.20
C ALA A 407 -7.04 8.11 5.06
N LEU A 408 -7.28 6.84 5.41
CA LEU A 408 -7.63 5.77 4.46
C LEU A 408 -9.15 5.68 4.33
N GLY A 409 -9.67 5.86 3.12
CA GLY A 409 -11.11 5.88 2.93
C GLY A 409 -11.59 5.91 1.48
N ASP A 410 -12.88 6.10 1.33
CA ASP A 410 -13.60 6.18 0.06
C ASP A 410 -13.86 7.63 -0.41
N SER A 411 -14.95 7.85 -1.15
CA SER A 411 -15.34 9.16 -1.69
C SER A 411 -15.58 10.24 -0.64
N ILE A 412 -15.97 9.87 0.58
CA ILE A 412 -16.21 10.85 1.65
C ILE A 412 -14.88 11.38 2.18
N THR A 413 -13.86 10.51 2.29
CA THR A 413 -12.49 10.92 2.63
C THR A 413 -11.81 11.66 1.48
N ASP A 414 -11.99 11.20 0.23
CA ASP A 414 -11.55 11.85 -0.99
C ASP A 414 -12.12 13.28 -1.11
N GLY A 415 -13.32 13.50 -0.55
CA GLY A 415 -13.96 14.79 -0.42
C GLY A 415 -14.98 15.11 -1.52
N VAL A 416 -15.56 14.08 -2.13
CA VAL A 416 -16.65 14.25 -3.13
C VAL A 416 -17.74 15.15 -2.56
N ARG A 417 -18.22 16.10 -3.36
CA ARG A 417 -19.18 17.17 -3.01
C ARG A 417 -18.60 18.32 -2.18
N SER A 418 -17.32 18.31 -1.80
CA SER A 418 -16.70 19.55 -1.30
C SER A 418 -16.51 20.57 -2.43
N THR A 419 -16.46 21.84 -2.09
CA THR A 419 -16.20 22.92 -3.05
C THR A 419 -14.81 22.75 -3.68
N GLN A 420 -14.79 22.64 -5.03
CA GLN A 420 -13.54 22.46 -5.79
C GLN A 420 -12.55 23.60 -5.52
N GLY A 421 -11.30 23.25 -5.23
CA GLY A 421 -10.22 24.20 -4.99
C GLY A 421 -10.25 24.89 -3.64
N ALA A 422 -11.28 24.63 -2.80
CA ALA A 422 -11.44 25.29 -1.51
C ALA A 422 -10.78 24.56 -0.33
N ASN A 423 -10.26 23.33 -0.54
CA ASN A 423 -9.62 22.52 0.50
C ASN A 423 -10.50 22.34 1.74
N ARG A 424 -11.73 21.83 1.55
CA ARG A 424 -12.75 21.67 2.60
C ARG A 424 -13.12 20.22 2.89
N ARG A 425 -12.24 19.28 2.55
CA ARG A 425 -12.39 17.88 2.93
C ARG A 425 -12.25 17.74 4.44
N TRP A 426 -12.82 16.71 5.06
CA TRP A 426 -12.62 16.52 6.49
C TRP A 426 -11.13 16.36 6.89
N PRO A 427 -10.23 15.74 6.06
CA PRO A 427 -8.80 15.74 6.37
C PRO A 427 -8.15 17.13 6.29
N ASP A 428 -8.63 18.03 5.42
CA ASP A 428 -8.15 19.41 5.36
C ASP A 428 -8.53 20.17 6.64
N VAL A 429 -9.79 20.01 7.11
CA VAL A 429 -10.25 20.57 8.39
C VAL A 429 -9.45 20.02 9.57
N LEU A 430 -9.13 18.71 9.58
CA LEU A 430 -8.27 18.13 10.59
C LEU A 430 -6.86 18.75 10.56
N ALA A 431 -6.28 18.95 9.37
CA ALA A 431 -4.97 19.57 9.22
C ALA A 431 -4.94 20.99 9.78
N ASP A 432 -5.95 21.81 9.46
CA ASP A 432 -6.12 23.16 9.99
C ASP A 432 -6.20 23.16 11.53
N ARG A 433 -6.99 22.26 12.12
CA ARG A 433 -7.09 22.12 13.57
C ARG A 433 -5.78 21.72 14.24
N LEU A 434 -5.01 20.82 13.62
CA LEU A 434 -3.68 20.42 14.12
C LEU A 434 -2.67 21.57 14.06
N LEU A 435 -2.79 22.46 13.08
CA LEU A 435 -1.96 23.66 12.98
C LEU A 435 -2.26 24.70 14.05
N HIS A 436 -3.55 24.91 14.35
CA HIS A 436 -4.02 26.01 15.21
C HIS A 436 -4.28 25.58 16.67
N GLN A 437 -4.13 24.32 17.02
CA GLN A 437 -4.29 23.86 18.40
C GLN A 437 -3.21 24.45 19.33
N HIS A 438 -3.58 24.76 20.58
CA HIS A 438 -2.72 25.48 21.51
C HIS A 438 -1.75 24.58 22.31
N ASP A 439 -2.13 23.31 22.56
CA ASP A 439 -1.32 22.37 23.34
C ASP A 439 -0.51 21.43 22.44
N GLN A 440 0.57 21.94 21.88
CA GLN A 440 1.45 21.16 20.98
C GLN A 440 2.28 20.08 21.69
N ASN A 441 2.38 20.13 23.02
CA ASN A 441 3.05 19.08 23.78
C ASN A 441 2.15 17.84 23.93
N ALA A 442 0.83 18.05 24.05
CA ALA A 442 -0.14 16.97 24.11
C ALA A 442 -0.51 16.43 22.71
N VAL A 443 -0.58 17.31 21.71
CA VAL A 443 -0.92 16.94 20.33
C VAL A 443 0.06 17.62 19.36
N PRO A 444 1.03 16.88 18.82
CA PRO A 444 1.99 17.45 17.89
C PRO A 444 1.34 17.81 16.53
N ARG A 445 1.94 18.75 15.81
CA ARG A 445 1.53 19.15 14.46
C ARG A 445 1.89 18.07 13.45
N LEU A 446 1.09 17.02 13.39
CA LEU A 446 1.23 15.93 12.42
C LEU A 446 0.79 16.40 11.02
N GLY A 447 1.47 15.93 9.98
CA GLY A 447 0.97 16.05 8.62
C GLY A 447 -0.28 15.19 8.42
N VAL A 448 -1.18 15.60 7.53
CA VAL A 448 -2.38 14.84 7.19
C VAL A 448 -2.30 14.45 5.71
N LEU A 449 -2.38 13.13 5.46
CA LEU A 449 -2.28 12.52 4.14
C LEU A 449 -3.63 11.94 3.77
N ASN A 450 -4.26 12.49 2.74
CA ASN A 450 -5.55 12.02 2.26
C ASN A 450 -5.36 10.87 1.26
N HIS A 451 -5.69 9.67 1.67
CA HIS A 451 -5.69 8.44 0.88
C HIS A 451 -7.12 7.92 0.60
N GLY A 452 -8.08 8.83 0.48
CA GLY A 452 -9.41 8.55 -0.05
C GLY A 452 -9.36 8.20 -1.53
N ILE A 453 -10.16 7.24 -1.97
CA ILE A 453 -10.42 6.95 -3.38
C ILE A 453 -11.93 6.83 -3.57
N SER A 454 -12.49 7.67 -4.43
CA SER A 454 -13.93 7.63 -4.72
C SER A 454 -14.37 6.25 -5.20
N ALA A 455 -15.47 5.73 -4.62
CA ALA A 455 -16.04 4.41 -4.90
C ALA A 455 -15.17 3.21 -4.45
N ASN A 456 -14.12 3.42 -3.64
CA ASN A 456 -13.29 2.34 -3.10
C ASN A 456 -14.07 1.48 -2.09
N ARG A 457 -13.55 0.28 -1.83
CA ARG A 457 -14.12 -0.72 -0.92
C ARG A 457 -13.05 -1.33 -0.02
N VAL A 458 -13.46 -1.80 1.14
CA VAL A 458 -12.61 -2.54 2.07
C VAL A 458 -12.27 -3.92 1.54
N ALA A 459 -13.29 -4.67 1.08
CA ALA A 459 -13.21 -6.11 0.89
C ALA A 459 -12.87 -6.54 -0.53
N SER A 460 -13.14 -5.72 -1.56
CA SER A 460 -12.98 -6.15 -2.95
C SER A 460 -12.51 -5.04 -3.87
N ASP A 461 -11.73 -5.43 -4.88
CA ASP A 461 -11.18 -4.52 -5.87
C ASP A 461 -12.27 -4.00 -6.83
N ARG A 462 -12.15 -2.74 -7.21
CA ARG A 462 -12.90 -2.13 -8.33
C ARG A 462 -12.03 -2.11 -9.58
N TYR A 463 -10.82 -1.56 -9.44
CA TYR A 463 -9.81 -1.64 -10.48
C TYR A 463 -9.07 -2.99 -10.36
N PRO A 464 -8.86 -3.72 -11.46
CA PRO A 464 -8.28 -5.07 -11.39
C PRO A 464 -6.79 -5.10 -11.03
N GLY A 465 -6.12 -3.93 -10.96
CA GLY A 465 -4.70 -3.83 -10.62
C GLY A 465 -3.75 -3.93 -11.83
N ASP A 466 -4.28 -3.98 -13.04
CA ASP A 466 -3.49 -4.04 -14.27
C ASP A 466 -4.27 -3.56 -15.50
N GLY A 467 -3.53 -2.99 -16.48
CA GLY A 467 -4.10 -2.53 -17.75
C GLY A 467 -4.85 -1.22 -17.68
N ILE A 468 -5.18 -0.67 -18.86
CA ILE A 468 -5.94 0.58 -19.00
C ILE A 468 -7.40 0.32 -18.65
N SER A 469 -7.95 1.13 -17.77
CA SER A 469 -9.35 1.08 -17.35
C SER A 469 -9.94 2.48 -17.19
N THR A 470 -11.22 2.61 -17.45
CA THR A 470 -12.00 3.81 -17.09
C THR A 470 -12.47 3.77 -15.63
N ASP A 471 -12.48 2.59 -15.00
CA ASP A 471 -12.73 2.47 -13.57
C ASP A 471 -11.43 2.75 -12.80
N THR A 472 -11.38 3.86 -12.10
CA THR A 472 -10.26 4.32 -11.28
C THR A 472 -10.61 4.34 -9.80
N ALA A 473 -11.53 3.49 -9.37
CA ALA A 473 -11.96 3.37 -7.98
C ALA A 473 -11.04 2.50 -7.10
N GLY A 474 -9.89 2.13 -7.62
CA GLY A 474 -8.79 1.50 -6.88
C GLY A 474 -8.96 0.00 -6.65
N VAL A 475 -7.85 -0.60 -6.27
CA VAL A 475 -7.85 -1.89 -5.57
C VAL A 475 -8.35 -1.67 -4.15
N SER A 476 -8.81 -2.72 -3.47
CA SER A 476 -9.41 -2.64 -2.13
C SER A 476 -8.46 -2.02 -1.10
N ALA A 477 -9.01 -1.45 -0.04
CA ALA A 477 -8.23 -0.91 1.07
C ALA A 477 -7.24 -1.93 1.63
N GLN A 478 -7.61 -3.22 1.65
CA GLN A 478 -6.71 -4.31 2.06
C GLN A 478 -5.51 -4.47 1.11
N HIS A 479 -5.72 -4.40 -0.21
CA HIS A 479 -4.67 -4.57 -1.21
C HIS A 479 -3.77 -3.34 -1.35
N ARG A 480 -4.31 -2.12 -1.15
CA ARG A 480 -3.53 -0.88 -1.21
C ARG A 480 -2.91 -0.46 0.13
N LEU A 481 -3.16 -1.20 1.21
CA LEU A 481 -2.70 -0.83 2.56
C LEU A 481 -1.18 -0.63 2.64
N GLU A 482 -0.41 -1.52 2.02
CA GLU A 482 1.05 -1.41 2.04
C GLU A 482 1.51 -0.10 1.40
N ARG A 483 1.07 0.18 0.18
CA ARG A 483 1.43 1.36 -0.60
C ARG A 483 0.89 2.66 0.03
N ASP A 484 -0.41 2.67 0.36
CA ASP A 484 -1.12 3.90 0.69
C ASP A 484 -1.09 4.25 2.18
N VAL A 485 -0.65 3.33 3.05
CA VAL A 485 -0.57 3.57 4.51
C VAL A 485 0.81 3.22 5.06
N LEU A 486 1.25 1.96 4.92
CA LEU A 486 2.40 1.45 5.65
C LEU A 486 3.73 1.94 5.09
N ALA A 487 3.77 2.30 3.80
CA ALA A 487 4.93 2.88 3.12
C ALA A 487 4.93 4.41 3.10
N GLN A 488 3.94 5.06 3.74
CA GLN A 488 3.86 6.52 3.78
C GLN A 488 4.92 7.12 4.70
N THR A 489 5.37 8.33 4.33
CA THR A 489 6.47 9.02 5.03
C THR A 489 6.12 9.24 6.48
N ASN A 490 6.87 8.57 7.37
CA ASN A 490 6.76 8.67 8.82
C ASN A 490 5.31 8.57 9.33
N ALA A 491 4.52 7.65 8.77
CA ALA A 491 3.15 7.37 9.21
C ALA A 491 3.15 6.94 10.69
N ARG A 492 2.28 7.55 11.49
CA ARG A 492 2.10 7.29 12.92
C ARG A 492 0.72 6.73 13.21
N THR A 493 -0.28 7.26 12.54
CA THR A 493 -1.68 6.93 12.76
C THR A 493 -2.38 6.71 11.42
N VAL A 494 -3.22 5.71 11.35
CA VAL A 494 -4.19 5.54 10.27
C VAL A 494 -5.60 5.77 10.80
N VAL A 495 -6.36 6.60 10.09
CA VAL A 495 -7.80 6.77 10.29
C VAL A 495 -8.50 5.99 9.18
N LEU A 496 -9.17 4.90 9.53
CA LEU A 496 -9.92 4.06 8.60
C LEU A 496 -11.39 4.53 8.56
N PHE A 497 -11.79 5.12 7.46
CA PHE A 497 -13.16 5.56 7.22
C PHE A 497 -13.65 5.08 5.86
N GLU A 498 -14.13 3.85 5.80
CA GLU A 498 -14.51 3.17 4.57
C GLU A 498 -15.54 2.05 4.86
N GLY A 499 -16.24 1.57 3.81
CA GLY A 499 -17.17 0.44 3.89
C GLY A 499 -18.58 0.72 3.38
N ILE A 500 -18.95 1.98 3.13
CA ILE A 500 -20.27 2.30 2.60
C ILE A 500 -20.50 1.66 1.22
N ASN A 501 -19.47 1.65 0.36
CA ASN A 501 -19.55 1.06 -0.97
C ASN A 501 -19.61 -0.48 -0.93
N ASP A 502 -18.99 -1.10 0.06
CA ASP A 502 -19.08 -2.54 0.28
C ASP A 502 -20.53 -2.93 0.56
N VAL A 503 -21.15 -2.32 1.59
CA VAL A 503 -22.51 -2.68 2.01
C VAL A 503 -23.57 -2.31 0.97
N ARG A 504 -23.37 -1.22 0.22
CA ARG A 504 -24.27 -0.81 -0.87
C ARG A 504 -24.23 -1.76 -2.06
N TRP A 505 -23.08 -2.35 -2.34
CA TRP A 505 -22.89 -3.24 -3.49
C TRP A 505 -22.84 -4.72 -3.11
N GLY A 506 -23.47 -5.07 -2.01
CA GLY A 506 -23.85 -6.45 -1.69
C GLY A 506 -22.89 -7.19 -0.77
N ALA A 507 -21.78 -6.59 -0.33
CA ALA A 507 -20.96 -7.21 0.69
C ALA A 507 -21.74 -7.37 2.01
N THR A 508 -21.53 -8.45 2.69
CA THR A 508 -22.05 -8.68 4.03
C THR A 508 -21.31 -7.82 5.05
N ALA A 509 -21.92 -7.56 6.19
CA ALA A 509 -21.24 -6.85 7.28
C ALA A 509 -19.98 -7.61 7.74
N GLU A 510 -20.02 -8.95 7.72
CA GLU A 510 -18.92 -9.80 8.16
C GLU A 510 -17.69 -9.74 7.24
N GLU A 511 -17.90 -9.64 5.93
CA GLU A 511 -16.81 -9.43 4.96
C GLU A 511 -16.11 -8.08 5.20
N VAL A 512 -16.90 -7.02 5.44
CA VAL A 512 -16.34 -5.68 5.75
C VAL A 512 -15.59 -5.71 7.06
N ILE A 513 -16.17 -6.28 8.12
CA ILE A 513 -15.55 -6.41 9.45
C ILE A 513 -14.25 -7.22 9.38
N THR A 514 -14.25 -8.31 8.62
CA THR A 514 -13.05 -9.14 8.42
C THR A 514 -11.93 -8.33 7.74
N GLY A 515 -12.27 -7.56 6.72
CA GLY A 515 -11.33 -6.66 6.05
C GLY A 515 -10.79 -5.57 6.98
N MET A 516 -11.66 -4.94 7.79
CA MET A 516 -11.24 -3.94 8.77
C MET A 516 -10.30 -4.53 9.83
N ARG A 517 -10.58 -5.76 10.33
CA ARG A 517 -9.69 -6.49 11.25
C ARG A 517 -8.32 -6.76 10.64
N ALA A 518 -8.29 -7.19 9.39
CA ALA A 518 -7.04 -7.45 8.66
C ALA A 518 -6.21 -6.16 8.49
N ILE A 519 -6.84 -5.05 8.11
CA ILE A 519 -6.19 -3.74 8.00
C ILE A 519 -5.63 -3.32 9.36
N ALA A 520 -6.42 -3.39 10.43
CA ALA A 520 -6.01 -2.99 11.77
C ALA A 520 -4.82 -3.83 12.28
N SER A 521 -4.89 -5.15 12.12
CA SER A 521 -3.83 -6.06 12.54
C SER A 521 -2.51 -5.78 11.82
N ARG A 522 -2.56 -5.57 10.49
CA ARG A 522 -1.37 -5.25 9.67
C ARG A 522 -0.79 -3.88 10.03
N ALA A 523 -1.63 -2.88 10.26
CA ALA A 523 -1.18 -1.54 10.66
C ALA A 523 -0.52 -1.56 12.06
N ARG A 524 -1.12 -2.25 13.02
CA ARG A 524 -0.55 -2.43 14.37
C ARG A 524 0.77 -3.20 14.36
N ALA A 525 0.88 -4.24 13.52
CA ALA A 525 2.14 -4.97 13.35
C ALA A 525 3.29 -4.08 12.83
N ARG A 526 2.97 -2.94 12.20
CA ARG A 526 3.94 -1.90 11.81
C ARG A 526 4.05 -0.77 12.84
N GLY A 527 3.40 -0.92 14.01
CA GLY A 527 3.42 0.04 15.11
C GLY A 527 2.68 1.34 14.81
N LEU A 528 1.68 1.32 13.92
CA LEU A 528 0.78 2.43 13.71
C LEU A 528 -0.34 2.39 14.75
N ARG A 529 -0.77 3.57 15.20
CA ARG A 529 -2.04 3.74 15.87
C ARG A 529 -3.17 3.59 14.87
N VAL A 530 -4.22 2.85 15.22
CA VAL A 530 -5.36 2.60 14.35
C VAL A 530 -6.61 3.22 14.94
N VAL A 531 -7.19 4.16 14.22
CA VAL A 531 -8.44 4.83 14.55
C VAL A 531 -9.48 4.46 13.50
N ALA A 532 -10.66 4.01 13.90
CA ALA A 532 -11.72 3.69 12.97
C ALA A 532 -12.89 4.67 13.09
N ALA A 533 -13.50 5.02 11.96
CA ALA A 533 -14.70 5.82 11.93
C ALA A 533 -15.93 4.98 11.56
N THR A 534 -17.09 5.30 12.14
CA THR A 534 -18.36 4.68 11.79
C THR A 534 -18.84 5.18 10.43
N ILE A 535 -19.45 4.29 9.64
CA ILE A 535 -19.99 4.57 8.31
C ILE A 535 -21.21 5.49 8.44
N THR A 536 -21.22 6.59 7.71
CA THR A 536 -22.31 7.59 7.70
C THR A 536 -23.60 7.05 7.06
N PRO A 537 -24.78 7.59 7.41
CA PRO A 537 -26.06 7.16 6.84
C PRO A 537 -26.19 7.57 5.37
N CYS A 538 -27.04 6.84 4.62
CA CYS A 538 -27.23 7.09 3.19
C CYS A 538 -28.67 6.84 2.68
N GLU A 539 -29.67 6.71 3.55
CA GLU A 539 -31.06 6.57 3.11
C GLU A 539 -31.48 7.79 2.27
N GLY A 540 -32.08 7.53 1.13
CA GLY A 540 -32.41 8.52 0.11
C GLY A 540 -31.48 8.44 -1.12
N TYR A 541 -30.29 7.89 -0.99
CA TYR A 541 -29.47 7.57 -2.17
C TYR A 541 -30.02 6.32 -2.87
N LYS A 542 -29.94 6.29 -4.20
CA LYS A 542 -30.65 5.36 -5.10
C LYS A 542 -30.56 3.86 -4.76
N ASP A 543 -29.48 3.42 -4.12
CA ASP A 543 -29.22 2.02 -3.77
C ASP A 543 -29.03 1.78 -2.25
N CYS A 544 -29.33 2.80 -1.42
CA CYS A 544 -29.33 2.70 0.04
C CYS A 544 -30.68 2.24 0.57
N THR A 545 -30.89 0.93 0.53
CA THR A 545 -32.10 0.26 1.03
C THR A 545 -32.05 0.03 2.55
N ALA A 546 -33.17 -0.41 3.14
CA ALA A 546 -33.21 -0.82 4.55
C ALA A 546 -32.21 -1.95 4.87
N ASP A 547 -31.97 -2.88 3.93
CA ASP A 547 -30.98 -3.95 4.10
C ASP A 547 -29.55 -3.41 4.10
N VAL A 548 -29.28 -2.37 3.29
CA VAL A 548 -27.99 -1.67 3.30
C VAL A 548 -27.78 -0.99 4.63
N ASP A 549 -28.79 -0.29 5.16
CA ASP A 549 -28.71 0.34 6.49
C ASP A 549 -28.51 -0.70 7.59
N ALA A 550 -29.21 -1.82 7.55
CA ALA A 550 -29.03 -2.90 8.52
C ALA A 550 -27.58 -3.45 8.52
N ARG A 551 -26.98 -3.64 7.33
CA ARG A 551 -25.57 -4.05 7.22
C ARG A 551 -24.63 -2.97 7.74
N ARG A 552 -24.87 -1.71 7.38
CA ARG A 552 -24.12 -0.54 7.88
C ARG A 552 -24.15 -0.48 9.41
N GLN A 553 -25.32 -0.66 10.02
CA GLN A 553 -25.48 -0.64 11.48
C GLN A 553 -24.70 -1.78 12.18
N LYS A 554 -24.63 -2.96 11.58
CA LYS A 554 -23.81 -4.07 12.10
C LYS A 554 -22.32 -3.74 12.07
N VAL A 555 -21.83 -3.15 10.97
CA VAL A 555 -20.44 -2.70 10.87
C VAL A 555 -20.18 -1.61 11.91
N ASN A 556 -21.09 -0.64 12.04
CA ASN A 556 -20.96 0.46 13.02
C ASN A 556 -20.98 -0.03 14.47
N ALA A 557 -21.79 -1.03 14.80
CA ALA A 557 -21.79 -1.67 16.12
C ALA A 557 -20.40 -2.26 16.41
N PHE A 558 -19.83 -3.04 15.48
CA PHE A 558 -18.47 -3.56 15.62
C PHE A 558 -17.43 -2.44 15.81
N VAL A 559 -17.50 -1.36 15.03
CA VAL A 559 -16.56 -0.24 15.15
C VAL A 559 -16.66 0.42 16.53
N ARG A 560 -17.88 0.65 17.05
CA ARG A 560 -18.11 1.26 18.37
C ARG A 560 -17.63 0.37 19.52
N GLU A 561 -17.86 -0.93 19.45
CA GLU A 561 -17.40 -1.91 20.42
C GLU A 561 -15.89 -2.14 20.34
N SER A 562 -15.32 -1.93 19.17
CA SER A 562 -13.93 -2.06 18.73
C SER A 562 -13.23 -3.39 19.03
N GLY A 563 -13.64 -4.18 19.99
CA GLY A 563 -13.05 -5.49 20.33
C GLY A 563 -11.53 -5.50 20.54
N GLY A 564 -10.94 -4.34 20.84
CA GLY A 564 -9.50 -4.15 20.95
C GLY A 564 -8.75 -4.02 19.61
N TYR A 565 -9.45 -4.01 18.47
CA TYR A 565 -8.82 -3.81 17.16
C TYR A 565 -8.42 -2.38 16.88
N PHE A 566 -9.15 -1.41 17.41
CA PHE A 566 -8.92 0.01 17.20
C PHE A 566 -8.47 0.69 18.49
N ASP A 567 -7.55 1.63 18.38
CA ASP A 567 -7.03 2.41 19.52
C ASP A 567 -7.96 3.56 19.90
N ALA A 568 -8.80 4.00 18.96
CA ALA A 568 -9.87 4.97 19.17
C ALA A 568 -10.95 4.82 18.09
N VAL A 569 -12.13 5.40 18.38
CA VAL A 569 -13.30 5.40 17.49
C VAL A 569 -13.78 6.82 17.25
N LEU A 570 -14.05 7.15 15.99
CA LEU A 570 -14.70 8.39 15.56
C LEU A 570 -16.15 8.07 15.18
N ASP A 571 -17.11 8.51 15.95
CA ASP A 571 -18.52 8.21 15.65
C ASP A 571 -19.11 9.19 14.62
N PHE A 572 -18.59 9.13 13.40
CA PHE A 572 -19.00 9.98 12.28
C PHE A 572 -20.48 9.81 11.90
N ASP A 573 -21.02 8.60 12.06
CA ASP A 573 -22.46 8.36 11.94
C ASP A 573 -23.27 9.26 12.88
N LYS A 574 -22.89 9.29 14.16
CA LYS A 574 -23.56 10.13 15.17
C LYS A 574 -23.45 11.63 14.85
N VAL A 575 -22.35 12.06 14.25
CA VAL A 575 -22.09 13.48 13.92
C VAL A 575 -23.04 13.97 12.85
N VAL A 576 -23.25 13.18 11.80
CA VAL A 576 -23.98 13.66 10.61
C VAL A 576 -25.38 13.09 10.44
N ARG A 577 -25.80 12.10 11.23
CA ARG A 577 -27.14 11.53 11.10
C ARG A 577 -28.23 12.48 11.62
N ASP A 578 -29.40 12.41 11.01
CA ASP A 578 -30.59 13.04 11.54
C ASP A 578 -31.06 12.32 12.83
N PRO A 579 -31.15 12.99 13.98
CA PRO A 579 -31.61 12.38 15.22
C PRO A 579 -33.04 11.80 15.15
N GLY A 580 -33.91 12.38 14.32
CA GLY A 580 -35.29 11.90 14.09
C GLY A 580 -35.39 10.75 13.10
N HIS A 581 -34.40 10.61 12.22
CA HIS A 581 -34.34 9.57 11.18
C HIS A 581 -32.90 9.05 11.01
N PRO A 582 -32.38 8.20 11.91
CA PRO A 582 -30.96 7.85 11.97
C PRO A 582 -30.37 7.17 10.74
N ALA A 583 -31.20 6.67 9.83
CA ALA A 583 -30.75 6.14 8.54
C ALA A 583 -30.46 7.24 7.51
N ARG A 584 -30.81 8.50 7.81
CA ARG A 584 -30.61 9.67 6.94
C ARG A 584 -29.55 10.61 7.48
N MET A 585 -28.89 11.28 6.56
CA MET A 585 -28.02 12.41 6.91
C MET A 585 -28.88 13.64 7.26
N LEU A 586 -28.42 14.42 8.25
CA LEU A 586 -29.05 15.68 8.61
C LEU A 586 -29.05 16.62 7.39
N PRO A 587 -30.19 17.24 7.01
CA PRO A 587 -30.28 18.07 5.81
C PRO A 587 -29.22 19.19 5.73
N ALA A 588 -28.80 19.75 6.86
CA ALA A 588 -27.76 20.78 6.92
C ALA A 588 -26.37 20.27 6.52
N TYR A 589 -26.14 18.97 6.57
CA TYR A 589 -24.86 18.33 6.25
C TYR A 589 -24.86 17.60 4.92
N ASP A 590 -26.05 17.26 4.40
CA ASP A 590 -26.24 16.58 3.12
C ASP A 590 -25.89 17.50 1.95
N SER A 591 -25.13 17.00 0.99
CA SER A 591 -24.88 17.74 -0.26
C SER A 591 -26.07 17.78 -1.22
N GLY A 592 -27.17 17.10 -0.88
CA GLY A 592 -28.35 16.92 -1.70
C GLY A 592 -28.38 15.61 -2.50
N ASP A 593 -27.35 14.75 -2.36
CA ASP A 593 -27.35 13.42 -2.97
C ASP A 593 -27.62 12.29 -1.97
N HIS A 594 -27.77 12.60 -0.68
CA HIS A 594 -28.08 11.69 0.43
C HIS A 594 -27.01 10.64 0.75
N LEU A 595 -25.81 10.80 0.22
CA LEU A 595 -24.66 9.90 0.47
C LEU A 595 -23.43 10.68 0.92
N HIS A 596 -23.12 11.79 0.23
CA HIS A 596 -21.93 12.56 0.49
C HIS A 596 -22.26 13.81 1.31
N PRO A 597 -21.54 14.05 2.41
CA PRO A 597 -21.65 15.33 3.11
C PRO A 597 -21.18 16.48 2.21
N GLY A 598 -21.88 17.62 2.26
CA GLY A 598 -21.38 18.89 1.70
C GLY A 598 -20.29 19.50 2.59
N ASP A 599 -19.81 20.72 2.23
CA ASP A 599 -18.76 21.43 2.99
C ASP A 599 -19.08 21.52 4.49
N ALA A 600 -20.33 21.78 4.85
CA ALA A 600 -20.76 21.87 6.26
C ALA A 600 -20.64 20.52 6.99
N GLY A 601 -21.05 19.43 6.33
CA GLY A 601 -20.96 18.08 6.90
C GLY A 601 -19.52 17.61 7.02
N LEU A 602 -18.69 17.82 5.98
CA LEU A 602 -17.26 17.50 6.00
C LEU A 602 -16.53 18.29 7.10
N LYS A 603 -16.90 19.55 7.29
CA LYS A 603 -16.41 20.39 8.40
C LYS A 603 -16.79 19.79 9.74
N ALA A 604 -18.07 19.42 9.92
CA ALA A 604 -18.55 18.80 11.15
C ALA A 604 -17.79 17.50 11.49
N LEU A 605 -17.51 16.65 10.48
CA LEU A 605 -16.69 15.46 10.67
C LEU A 605 -15.29 15.81 11.17
N GLY A 606 -14.58 16.72 10.49
CA GLY A 606 -13.24 17.14 10.87
C GLY A 606 -13.18 17.81 12.25
N GLU A 607 -14.19 18.65 12.60
CA GLU A 607 -14.28 19.31 13.89
C GLU A 607 -14.63 18.38 15.06
N SER A 608 -15.34 17.28 14.78
CA SER A 608 -15.73 16.30 15.82
C SER A 608 -14.58 15.46 16.36
N ILE A 609 -13.45 15.42 15.65
CA ILE A 609 -12.31 14.57 16.01
C ILE A 609 -11.65 15.08 17.30
N ASP A 610 -11.61 14.25 18.35
CA ASP A 610 -10.71 14.51 19.47
C ASP A 610 -9.26 14.30 18.98
N LEU A 611 -8.49 15.38 18.92
CA LEU A 611 -7.11 15.35 18.42
C LEU A 611 -6.22 14.41 19.25
N ARG A 612 -6.50 14.24 20.56
CA ARG A 612 -5.79 13.29 21.43
C ARG A 612 -6.03 11.84 21.05
N ALA A 613 -7.17 11.54 20.43
CA ALA A 613 -7.44 10.20 19.90
C ALA A 613 -6.47 9.77 18.78
N LEU A 614 -5.82 10.74 18.14
CA LEU A 614 -4.88 10.52 17.04
C LEU A 614 -3.42 10.35 17.48
N THR A 615 -3.13 10.65 18.75
CA THR A 615 -1.80 10.53 19.37
C THR A 615 -1.89 9.60 20.57
N GLY A 616 -0.94 8.73 20.77
CA GLY A 616 -0.94 7.75 21.86
C GLY A 616 -0.19 8.24 23.08
#